data_bd310c6e32e238ef5f4cfc6b8ed4d529
#
_entry.id   bd310c6e32e238ef5f4cfc6b8ed4d529
#
_cell.length_a   1.000
_cell.length_b   1.000
_cell.length_c   1.000
_cell.angle_alpha   90.00
_cell.angle_beta   90.00
_cell.angle_gamma   90.00
#
_symmetry.space_group_name_H-M   'P 1'
#
loop_
_entity.id
_entity.type
_entity.pdbx_description
1 polymer ?
#
loop_
_entity_poly.entity_id
_entity_poly.type
_entity_poly.pdbx_seq_one_letter_code
_entity_poly.pdbx_strand_id
1 'polypeptide(L)'
;MPAFQAEPGMPYWIDLTSSDVRKSSHFYSQVLGWEIEEISEGYRMARLQGLPVAGLVQRPEAENQPDTWVTYFQSDNIDHDCERVVELGGRVLVAPVTVQLGQLAVLVDTAGSVFGLIQPAGEDSFVAAGEPGTPVWHELTATVSYGKAVEFYEQLFGWVTATTDAQDYTTALVDGAAFAGIFDATGKFPPQVPSFWQSFLGVADVAAAVAQVRELGGDVIREPFDSGFGTMAIIVDSTGATVTLCEVAPPVPEEELSESDSIL
;
A
#
# COMPACT_ATOMS: atom_id res chain seq x y z
N MET A 1 -7.91 17.88 -1.83
CA MET A 1 -7.24 16.56 -1.83
C MET A 1 -7.14 16.11 -3.27
N PRO A 2 -5.94 15.90 -3.83
CA PRO A 2 -5.82 15.43 -5.20
C PRO A 2 -6.35 13.99 -5.27
N ALA A 3 -7.40 13.80 -6.07
CA ALA A 3 -7.83 12.48 -6.47
C ALA A 3 -6.72 11.90 -7.37
N PHE A 4 -6.20 10.75 -7.00
CA PHE A 4 -5.18 10.05 -7.76
C PHE A 4 -5.82 9.05 -8.70
N GLN A 5 -5.44 9.09 -9.96
CA GLN A 5 -5.81 8.09 -10.96
C GLN A 5 -4.55 7.30 -11.31
N ALA A 6 -4.54 6.00 -10.97
CA ALA A 6 -3.42 5.14 -11.30
C ALA A 6 -3.45 4.77 -12.79
N GLU A 7 -2.28 4.54 -13.36
CA GLU A 7 -2.10 3.89 -14.65
C GLU A 7 -1.88 2.38 -14.47
N PRO A 8 -2.09 1.56 -15.50
CA PRO A 8 -1.81 0.12 -15.43
C PRO A 8 -0.40 -0.17 -14.89
N GLY A 9 -0.31 -1.09 -13.93
CA GLY A 9 0.93 -1.41 -13.24
C GLY A 9 1.30 -0.49 -12.07
N MET A 10 0.55 0.59 -11.81
CA MET A 10 0.74 1.40 -10.61
C MET A 10 -0.05 0.85 -9.43
N PRO A 11 0.42 1.06 -8.18
CA PRO A 11 -0.39 0.80 -6.99
C PRO A 11 -1.70 1.60 -7.04
N TYR A 12 -2.81 0.92 -6.81
CA TYR A 12 -4.13 1.51 -6.89
C TYR A 12 -4.92 1.38 -5.60
N TRP A 13 -4.83 0.22 -4.93
CA TRP A 13 -5.64 -0.10 -3.77
C TRP A 13 -4.84 -0.81 -2.70
N ILE A 14 -5.30 -0.72 -1.47
CA ILE A 14 -4.77 -1.52 -0.35
C ILE A 14 -5.92 -2.13 0.44
N ASP A 15 -5.80 -3.41 0.82
CA ASP A 15 -6.72 -4.07 1.74
C ASP A 15 -5.99 -4.58 2.97
N LEU A 16 -6.59 -4.36 4.14
CA LEU A 16 -6.21 -5.05 5.37
C LEU A 16 -7.04 -6.31 5.54
N THR A 17 -6.41 -7.47 5.53
CA THR A 17 -7.03 -8.71 6.02
C THR A 17 -6.86 -8.78 7.52
N SER A 18 -7.96 -8.74 8.28
CA SER A 18 -7.98 -8.62 9.74
C SER A 18 -8.75 -9.74 10.41
N SER A 19 -8.23 -10.23 11.52
CA SER A 19 -8.89 -11.20 12.41
C SER A 19 -10.08 -10.60 13.16
N ASP A 20 -10.07 -9.26 13.35
CA ASP A 20 -11.16 -8.48 13.94
C ASP A 20 -11.30 -7.16 13.19
N VAL A 21 -12.08 -7.17 12.12
CA VAL A 21 -12.29 -5.99 11.27
C VAL A 21 -12.93 -4.81 12.01
N ARG A 22 -13.66 -5.04 13.09
CA ARG A 22 -14.25 -3.96 13.92
C ARG A 22 -13.20 -3.24 14.72
N LYS A 23 -12.29 -4.02 15.31
CA LYS A 23 -11.16 -3.49 16.09
C LYS A 23 -10.20 -2.72 15.20
N SER A 24 -9.85 -3.26 14.02
CA SER A 24 -9.04 -2.54 13.03
C SER A 24 -9.74 -1.28 12.54
N SER A 25 -11.06 -1.33 12.27
CA SER A 25 -11.82 -0.13 11.87
C SER A 25 -11.72 0.98 12.91
N HIS A 26 -11.90 0.64 14.20
CA HIS A 26 -11.77 1.62 15.27
C HIS A 26 -10.34 2.20 15.35
N PHE A 27 -9.33 1.33 15.25
CA PHE A 27 -7.93 1.74 15.29
C PHE A 27 -7.59 2.75 14.18
N TYR A 28 -7.85 2.39 12.92
CA TYR A 28 -7.50 3.26 11.79
C TYR A 28 -8.39 4.51 11.68
N SER A 29 -9.65 4.46 12.14
CA SER A 29 -10.47 5.67 12.23
C SER A 29 -9.89 6.70 13.20
N GLN A 30 -9.23 6.26 14.28
CA GLN A 30 -8.60 7.16 15.22
C GLN A 30 -7.22 7.64 14.75
N VAL A 31 -6.36 6.72 14.28
CA VAL A 31 -4.97 7.05 13.90
C VAL A 31 -4.89 7.84 12.59
N LEU A 32 -5.76 7.52 11.61
CA LEU A 32 -5.71 8.08 10.26
C LEU A 32 -6.89 8.97 9.90
N GLY A 33 -7.87 9.09 10.79
CA GLY A 33 -9.06 9.90 10.56
C GLY A 33 -10.05 9.30 9.55
N TRP A 34 -9.99 7.98 9.32
CA TRP A 34 -10.85 7.33 8.34
C TRP A 34 -12.31 7.24 8.76
N GLU A 35 -13.20 7.54 7.83
CA GLU A 35 -14.61 7.22 7.89
C GLU A 35 -14.79 5.80 7.31
N ILE A 36 -15.25 4.84 8.14
CA ILE A 36 -15.30 3.43 7.74
C ILE A 36 -16.74 2.96 7.68
N GLU A 37 -17.16 2.51 6.50
CA GLU A 37 -18.49 2.04 6.19
C GLU A 37 -18.49 0.53 5.91
N GLU A 38 -19.46 -0.21 6.46
CA GLU A 38 -19.67 -1.61 6.11
C GLU A 38 -20.41 -1.71 4.77
N ILE A 39 -19.74 -2.25 3.76
CA ILE A 39 -20.24 -2.34 2.39
C ILE A 39 -20.96 -3.67 2.17
N SER A 40 -20.42 -4.74 2.75
CA SER A 40 -20.99 -6.07 2.75
C SER A 40 -20.56 -6.84 3.98
N GLU A 41 -21.13 -8.01 4.22
CA GLU A 41 -20.70 -8.87 5.32
C GLU A 41 -19.20 -9.19 5.21
N GLY A 42 -18.45 -8.76 6.25
CA GLY A 42 -17.00 -8.98 6.33
C GLY A 42 -16.14 -8.05 5.47
N TYR A 43 -16.72 -7.08 4.75
CA TYR A 43 -15.95 -6.08 4.00
C TYR A 43 -16.36 -4.66 4.37
N ARG A 44 -15.39 -3.83 4.69
CA ARG A 44 -15.56 -2.41 5.01
C ARG A 44 -14.67 -1.56 4.12
N MET A 45 -15.16 -0.40 3.77
CA MET A 45 -14.44 0.61 3.01
C MET A 45 -14.09 1.80 3.89
N ALA A 46 -12.82 2.14 3.92
CA ALA A 46 -12.33 3.36 4.52
C ALA A 46 -12.34 4.50 3.49
N ARG A 47 -12.81 5.66 3.93
CA ARG A 47 -12.83 6.89 3.14
C ARG A 47 -12.16 8.01 3.93
N LEU A 48 -11.57 8.93 3.20
CA LEU A 48 -11.08 10.19 3.74
C LEU A 48 -11.65 11.34 2.90
N GLN A 49 -12.40 12.24 3.52
CA GLN A 49 -13.10 13.34 2.83
C GLN A 49 -13.94 12.87 1.64
N GLY A 50 -14.60 11.71 1.79
CA GLY A 50 -15.46 11.09 0.78
C GLY A 50 -14.75 10.23 -0.27
N LEU A 51 -13.42 10.34 -0.44
CA LEU A 51 -12.66 9.50 -1.37
C LEU A 51 -12.28 8.16 -0.73
N PRO A 52 -12.38 7.04 -1.48
CA PRO A 52 -11.94 5.74 -0.99
C PRO A 52 -10.41 5.74 -0.79
N VAL A 53 -9.97 5.07 0.28
CA VAL A 53 -8.55 4.98 0.67
C VAL A 53 -8.11 3.53 0.76
N ALA A 54 -8.89 2.69 1.44
CA ALA A 54 -8.52 1.31 1.75
C ALA A 54 -9.76 0.44 1.99
N GLY A 55 -9.58 -0.87 1.84
CA GLY A 55 -10.53 -1.87 2.30
C GLY A 55 -10.08 -2.56 3.58
N LEU A 56 -11.04 -3.08 4.34
CA LEU A 56 -10.79 -3.92 5.51
C LEU A 56 -11.63 -5.20 5.35
N VAL A 57 -10.95 -6.33 5.29
CA VAL A 57 -11.54 -7.65 5.03
C VAL A 57 -11.50 -8.48 6.29
N GLN A 58 -12.66 -9.01 6.73
CA GLN A 58 -12.71 -9.97 7.82
C GLN A 58 -12.07 -11.29 7.39
N ARG A 59 -10.98 -11.66 8.04
CA ARG A 59 -10.35 -12.97 7.82
C ARG A 59 -11.24 -14.09 8.34
N PRO A 60 -11.41 -15.19 7.58
CA PRO A 60 -12.10 -16.37 8.07
C PRO A 60 -11.44 -16.94 9.34
N GLU A 61 -12.23 -17.34 10.34
CA GLU A 61 -11.72 -17.87 11.62
C GLU A 61 -10.83 -19.12 11.46
N ALA A 62 -11.05 -19.89 10.39
CA ALA A 62 -10.30 -21.12 10.11
C ALA A 62 -8.86 -20.86 9.62
N GLU A 63 -8.53 -19.65 9.26
CA GLU A 63 -7.21 -19.27 8.75
C GLU A 63 -6.33 -18.75 9.88
N ASN A 64 -5.33 -19.52 10.25
CA ASN A 64 -4.33 -19.11 11.26
C ASN A 64 -3.16 -18.38 10.58
N GLN A 65 -3.47 -17.31 9.83
CA GLN A 65 -2.50 -16.43 9.18
C GLN A 65 -2.42 -15.11 9.95
N PRO A 66 -1.30 -14.38 9.88
CA PRO A 66 -1.21 -13.05 10.47
C PRO A 66 -2.14 -12.08 9.74
N ASP A 67 -2.61 -11.07 10.46
CA ASP A 67 -3.28 -9.94 9.85
C ASP A 67 -2.26 -9.18 8.99
N THR A 68 -2.66 -8.79 7.77
CA THR A 68 -1.70 -8.24 6.80
C THR A 68 -2.35 -7.28 5.82
N TRP A 69 -1.58 -6.32 5.37
CA TRP A 69 -1.90 -5.44 4.26
C TRP A 69 -1.51 -6.07 2.93
N VAL A 70 -2.35 -5.91 1.93
CA VAL A 70 -2.11 -6.31 0.54
C VAL A 70 -2.15 -5.07 -0.34
N THR A 71 -1.12 -4.85 -1.14
CA THR A 71 -1.08 -3.79 -2.16
C THR A 71 -1.58 -4.36 -3.48
N TYR A 72 -2.53 -3.67 -4.11
CA TYR A 72 -3.09 -4.03 -5.41
C TYR A 72 -2.62 -3.06 -6.48
N PHE A 73 -2.15 -3.61 -7.59
CA PHE A 73 -1.74 -2.86 -8.77
C PHE A 73 -2.88 -2.82 -9.79
N GLN A 74 -3.04 -1.69 -10.45
CA GLN A 74 -4.04 -1.56 -11.51
C GLN A 74 -3.73 -2.46 -12.68
N SER A 75 -4.75 -3.10 -13.22
CA SER A 75 -4.73 -3.92 -14.42
C SER A 75 -5.84 -3.48 -15.38
N ASP A 76 -5.54 -3.43 -16.66
CA ASP A 76 -6.55 -3.22 -17.70
C ASP A 76 -7.16 -4.53 -18.17
N ASN A 77 -6.47 -5.65 -17.93
CA ASN A 77 -6.90 -7.00 -18.29
C ASN A 77 -6.39 -8.01 -17.27
N ILE A 78 -7.15 -8.17 -16.19
CA ILE A 78 -6.73 -8.96 -15.02
C ILE A 78 -6.50 -10.45 -15.35
N ASP A 79 -7.28 -11.01 -16.29
CA ASP A 79 -7.11 -12.41 -16.70
C ASP A 79 -5.76 -12.60 -17.42
N HIS A 80 -5.44 -11.71 -18.36
CA HIS A 80 -4.16 -11.71 -19.08
C HIS A 80 -2.98 -11.53 -18.11
N ASP A 81 -3.08 -10.59 -17.17
CA ASP A 81 -1.99 -10.34 -16.22
C ASP A 81 -1.80 -11.49 -15.24
N CYS A 82 -2.87 -12.19 -14.84
CA CYS A 82 -2.79 -13.43 -14.07
C CYS A 82 -2.05 -14.54 -14.84
N GLU A 83 -2.33 -14.72 -16.13
CA GLU A 83 -1.61 -15.65 -16.99
C GLU A 83 -0.12 -15.25 -17.10
N ARG A 84 0.15 -13.96 -17.26
CA ARG A 84 1.50 -13.41 -17.35
C ARG A 84 2.31 -13.64 -16.08
N VAL A 85 1.69 -13.47 -14.90
CA VAL A 85 2.32 -13.81 -13.61
C VAL A 85 2.79 -15.26 -13.57
N VAL A 86 1.95 -16.19 -14.02
CA VAL A 86 2.30 -17.63 -14.07
C VAL A 86 3.45 -17.91 -15.04
N GLU A 87 3.42 -17.31 -16.23
CA GLU A 87 4.51 -17.42 -17.23
C GLU A 87 5.85 -16.92 -16.68
N LEU A 88 5.82 -15.85 -15.87
CA LEU A 88 7.01 -15.28 -15.24
C LEU A 88 7.47 -16.06 -13.99
N GLY A 89 6.78 -17.16 -13.63
CA GLY A 89 7.15 -18.03 -12.51
C GLY A 89 6.52 -17.66 -11.17
N GLY A 90 5.59 -16.72 -11.15
CA GLY A 90 4.73 -16.43 -10.01
C GLY A 90 3.56 -17.43 -9.89
N ARG A 91 2.61 -17.13 -9.01
CA ARG A 91 1.44 -18.00 -8.77
C ARG A 91 0.18 -17.16 -8.50
N VAL A 92 -0.98 -17.67 -8.91
CA VAL A 92 -2.28 -17.12 -8.54
C VAL A 92 -2.75 -17.82 -7.26
N LEU A 93 -3.02 -17.05 -6.21
CA LEU A 93 -3.63 -17.54 -4.96
C LEU A 93 -5.14 -17.44 -4.99
N VAL A 94 -5.67 -16.31 -5.46
CA VAL A 94 -7.10 -16.07 -5.66
C VAL A 94 -7.28 -15.64 -7.11
N ALA A 95 -8.00 -16.45 -7.89
CA ALA A 95 -8.35 -16.12 -9.27
C ALA A 95 -9.25 -14.86 -9.32
N PRO A 96 -9.36 -14.18 -10.47
CA PRO A 96 -10.18 -12.98 -10.58
C PRO A 96 -11.58 -13.18 -10.06
N VAL A 97 -12.00 -12.32 -9.10
CA VAL A 97 -13.33 -12.29 -8.51
C VAL A 97 -13.92 -10.90 -8.63
N THR A 98 -15.23 -10.83 -8.89
CA THR A 98 -15.93 -9.54 -8.97
C THR A 98 -16.20 -9.01 -7.56
N VAL A 99 -15.81 -7.77 -7.33
CA VAL A 99 -16.04 -6.99 -6.10
C VAL A 99 -16.66 -5.64 -6.46
N GLN A 100 -17.03 -4.84 -5.47
CA GLN A 100 -17.65 -3.53 -5.72
C GLN A 100 -16.76 -2.57 -6.53
N LEU A 101 -15.43 -2.62 -6.31
CA LEU A 101 -14.46 -1.78 -7.01
C LEU A 101 -14.10 -2.29 -8.41
N GLY A 102 -14.59 -3.45 -8.84
CA GLY A 102 -14.25 -4.07 -10.11
C GLY A 102 -13.96 -5.55 -10.02
N GLN A 103 -12.85 -6.00 -10.56
CA GLN A 103 -12.34 -7.36 -10.40
C GLN A 103 -10.99 -7.32 -9.67
N LEU A 104 -10.78 -8.24 -8.76
CA LEU A 104 -9.49 -8.37 -8.06
C LEU A 104 -8.98 -9.81 -8.11
N ALA A 105 -7.66 -9.96 -8.05
CA ALA A 105 -6.95 -11.23 -7.89
C ALA A 105 -5.85 -11.08 -6.86
N VAL A 106 -5.46 -12.17 -6.19
CA VAL A 106 -4.31 -12.20 -5.28
C VAL A 106 -3.27 -13.18 -5.80
N LEU A 107 -2.03 -12.75 -5.82
CA LEU A 107 -0.92 -13.43 -6.48
C LEU A 107 0.32 -13.46 -5.58
N VAL A 108 1.29 -14.26 -6.00
CA VAL A 108 2.64 -14.32 -5.39
C VAL A 108 3.66 -14.18 -6.49
N ASP A 109 4.64 -13.31 -6.28
CA ASP A 109 5.77 -13.12 -7.19
C ASP A 109 6.85 -14.22 -7.06
N THR A 110 7.91 -14.11 -7.83
CA THR A 110 9.03 -15.06 -7.81
C THR A 110 9.90 -15.00 -6.56
N ALA A 111 9.79 -13.96 -5.75
CA ALA A 111 10.48 -13.77 -4.47
C ALA A 111 9.61 -14.19 -3.26
N GLY A 112 8.37 -14.64 -3.53
CA GLY A 112 7.42 -15.10 -2.51
C GLY A 112 6.57 -13.98 -1.91
N SER A 113 6.62 -12.76 -2.46
CA SER A 113 5.79 -11.64 -1.99
C SER A 113 4.37 -11.75 -2.50
N VAL A 114 3.40 -11.58 -1.60
CA VAL A 114 1.98 -11.49 -1.95
C VAL A 114 1.66 -10.09 -2.44
N PHE A 115 0.93 -9.99 -3.54
CA PHE A 115 0.40 -8.75 -4.08
C PHE A 115 -0.96 -9.00 -4.74
N GLY A 116 -1.70 -7.94 -5.01
CA GLY A 116 -2.96 -8.02 -5.70
C GLY A 116 -2.91 -7.37 -7.09
N LEU A 117 -3.85 -7.78 -7.94
CA LEU A 117 -4.24 -7.03 -9.13
C LEU A 117 -5.67 -6.55 -8.95
N ILE A 118 -5.97 -5.38 -9.45
CA ILE A 118 -7.32 -4.84 -9.50
C ILE A 118 -7.59 -4.24 -10.87
N GLN A 119 -8.68 -4.67 -11.49
CA GLN A 119 -9.24 -4.05 -12.69
C GLN A 119 -10.45 -3.23 -12.25
N PRO A 120 -10.30 -1.88 -12.12
CA PRO A 120 -11.37 -1.03 -11.61
C PRO A 120 -12.62 -1.08 -12.50
N ALA A 121 -13.81 -0.94 -11.89
CA ALA A 121 -15.06 -0.78 -12.61
C ALA A 121 -15.37 0.72 -12.76
N GLY A 122 -15.61 1.17 -14.00
CA GLY A 122 -16.00 2.54 -14.32
C GLY A 122 -14.85 3.41 -14.83
N GLU A 123 -15.21 4.59 -15.35
CA GLU A 123 -14.27 5.53 -15.98
C GLU A 123 -13.63 6.51 -14.96
N ASP A 124 -14.23 6.65 -13.76
CA ASP A 124 -13.81 7.62 -12.74
C ASP A 124 -13.34 6.91 -11.45
N SER A 125 -12.33 6.07 -11.57
CA SER A 125 -11.79 5.30 -10.44
C SER A 125 -10.70 6.11 -9.72
N PHE A 126 -11.11 7.11 -8.93
CA PHE A 126 -10.20 7.90 -8.11
C PHE A 126 -10.07 7.33 -6.70
N VAL A 127 -8.84 7.31 -6.20
CA VAL A 127 -8.52 6.99 -4.81
C VAL A 127 -7.77 8.15 -4.16
N ALA A 128 -7.78 8.21 -2.84
CA ALA A 128 -7.00 9.21 -2.11
C ALA A 128 -5.56 8.72 -1.93
N ALA A 129 -4.58 9.55 -2.28
CA ALA A 129 -3.16 9.26 -2.11
C ALA A 129 -2.34 10.53 -1.87
N GLY A 130 -1.16 10.38 -1.25
CA GLY A 130 -0.15 11.42 -1.15
C GLY A 130 -0.32 12.43 -0.02
N GLU A 131 -1.31 12.27 0.87
CA GLU A 131 -1.62 13.19 1.97
C GLU A 131 -1.71 12.45 3.32
N PRO A 132 -1.73 13.17 4.46
CA PRO A 132 -2.02 12.54 5.76
C PRO A 132 -3.35 11.78 5.72
N GLY A 133 -3.34 10.54 6.25
CA GLY A 133 -4.47 9.62 6.20
C GLY A 133 -4.59 8.78 4.92
N THR A 134 -3.62 8.85 4.01
CA THR A 134 -3.65 8.09 2.75
C THR A 134 -2.35 7.31 2.52
N PRO A 135 -2.31 6.33 1.59
CA PRO A 135 -1.06 5.78 1.11
C PRO A 135 -0.18 6.86 0.48
N VAL A 136 1.08 6.92 0.88
CA VAL A 136 2.06 7.91 0.39
C VAL A 136 3.24 7.28 -0.32
N TRP A 137 3.46 5.98 -0.12
CA TRP A 137 4.48 5.20 -0.80
C TRP A 137 4.15 3.71 -0.76
N HIS A 138 4.66 2.97 -1.74
CA HIS A 138 4.57 1.52 -1.80
C HIS A 138 5.96 0.94 -2.04
N GLU A 139 6.35 -0.06 -1.25
CA GLU A 139 7.67 -0.64 -1.30
C GLU A 139 7.64 -2.17 -1.22
N LEU A 140 8.35 -2.82 -2.11
CA LEU A 140 8.71 -4.22 -1.96
C LEU A 140 10.00 -4.34 -1.15
N THR A 141 9.92 -4.93 0.02
CA THR A 141 11.08 -5.37 0.78
C THR A 141 11.52 -6.74 0.30
N ALA A 142 12.52 -6.79 -0.58
CA ALA A 142 13.02 -8.02 -1.17
C ALA A 142 14.04 -8.68 -0.23
N THR A 143 13.60 -9.63 0.60
CA THR A 143 14.46 -10.36 1.55
C THR A 143 15.32 -11.40 0.85
N VAL A 144 14.91 -11.83 -0.34
CA VAL A 144 15.61 -12.76 -1.21
C VAL A 144 15.45 -12.34 -2.68
N SER A 145 16.43 -12.68 -3.51
CA SER A 145 16.33 -12.58 -4.98
C SER A 145 15.94 -11.19 -5.50
N TYR A 146 16.47 -10.11 -4.90
CA TYR A 146 16.19 -8.72 -5.28
C TYR A 146 16.17 -8.48 -6.80
N GLY A 147 17.26 -8.86 -7.52
CA GLY A 147 17.33 -8.66 -8.97
C GLY A 147 16.23 -9.38 -9.75
N LYS A 148 15.80 -10.57 -9.28
CA LYS A 148 14.66 -11.29 -9.91
C LYS A 148 13.33 -10.63 -9.61
N ALA A 149 13.18 -10.02 -8.44
CA ALA A 149 11.98 -9.26 -8.11
C ALA A 149 11.87 -8.02 -9.02
N VAL A 150 12.95 -7.28 -9.21
CA VAL A 150 12.98 -6.14 -10.15
C VAL A 150 12.59 -6.60 -11.56
N GLU A 151 13.27 -7.62 -12.09
CA GLU A 151 12.99 -8.18 -13.42
C GLU A 151 11.55 -8.66 -13.58
N PHE A 152 10.97 -9.28 -12.53
CA PHE A 152 9.59 -9.75 -12.54
C PHE A 152 8.60 -8.60 -12.76
N TYR A 153 8.70 -7.51 -12.00
CA TYR A 153 7.78 -6.38 -12.12
C TYR A 153 8.03 -5.55 -13.38
N GLU A 154 9.29 -5.43 -13.86
CA GLU A 154 9.59 -4.85 -15.16
C GLU A 154 8.91 -5.62 -16.30
N GLN A 155 8.96 -6.96 -16.27
CA GLN A 155 8.34 -7.79 -17.30
C GLN A 155 6.83 -7.90 -17.18
N LEU A 156 6.28 -7.85 -15.96
CA LEU A 156 4.84 -7.94 -15.72
C LEU A 156 4.14 -6.65 -16.14
N PHE A 157 4.64 -5.50 -15.69
CA PHE A 157 3.99 -4.21 -15.83
C PHE A 157 4.66 -3.27 -16.85
N GLY A 158 5.80 -3.65 -17.38
CA GLY A 158 6.57 -2.77 -18.27
C GLY A 158 7.20 -1.58 -17.54
N TRP A 159 7.50 -1.71 -16.25
CA TRP A 159 8.07 -0.60 -15.47
C TRP A 159 9.37 -0.08 -16.06
N VAL A 160 9.47 1.24 -16.16
CA VAL A 160 10.76 1.92 -16.32
C VAL A 160 11.34 2.08 -14.91
N THR A 161 12.55 1.61 -14.70
CA THR A 161 13.16 1.62 -13.37
C THR A 161 14.46 2.41 -13.33
N ALA A 162 14.80 2.91 -12.14
CA ALA A 162 16.09 3.52 -11.84
C ALA A 162 16.62 2.93 -10.53
N THR A 163 17.82 2.37 -10.57
CA THR A 163 18.50 1.81 -9.41
C THR A 163 19.54 2.78 -8.87
N THR A 164 19.65 2.89 -7.53
CA THR A 164 20.65 3.72 -6.87
C THR A 164 22.09 3.24 -7.17
N ASP A 165 23.08 4.13 -7.03
CA ASP A 165 24.48 3.78 -7.23
C ASP A 165 24.97 2.66 -6.28
N ALA A 166 24.39 2.57 -5.07
CA ALA A 166 24.63 1.49 -4.13
C ALA A 166 24.01 0.15 -4.54
N GLN A 167 23.14 0.15 -5.55
CA GLN A 167 22.39 -1.01 -6.07
C GLN A 167 21.55 -1.74 -5.02
N ASP A 168 21.09 -1.02 -4.01
CA ASP A 168 20.27 -1.55 -2.91
C ASP A 168 18.83 -1.03 -2.93
N TYR A 169 18.49 -0.16 -3.90
CA TYR A 169 17.16 0.39 -4.06
C TYR A 169 16.85 0.68 -5.53
N THR A 170 15.70 0.19 -6.00
CA THR A 170 15.18 0.46 -7.35
C THR A 170 13.84 1.17 -7.25
N THR A 171 13.67 2.26 -7.98
CA THR A 171 12.39 2.97 -8.10
C THR A 171 11.73 2.66 -9.44
N ALA A 172 10.43 2.42 -9.42
CA ALA A 172 9.58 2.39 -10.61
C ALA A 172 9.12 3.82 -10.93
N LEU A 173 9.17 4.18 -12.21
CA LEU A 173 8.96 5.54 -12.71
C LEU A 173 7.86 5.58 -13.77
N VAL A 174 7.04 6.63 -13.73
CA VAL A 174 6.16 7.06 -14.81
C VAL A 174 6.45 8.53 -15.10
N ASP A 175 6.72 8.87 -16.35
CA ASP A 175 7.09 10.22 -16.79
C ASP A 175 8.23 10.85 -15.96
N GLY A 176 9.13 10.00 -15.44
CA GLY A 176 10.26 10.40 -14.60
C GLY A 176 9.91 10.60 -13.11
N ALA A 177 8.66 10.46 -12.72
CA ALA A 177 8.22 10.51 -11.32
C ALA A 177 8.20 9.10 -10.71
N ALA A 178 8.76 8.95 -9.51
CA ALA A 178 8.78 7.69 -8.77
C ALA A 178 7.40 7.43 -8.14
N PHE A 179 6.88 6.19 -8.27
CA PHE A 179 5.59 5.79 -7.69
C PHE A 179 5.67 4.56 -6.78
N ALA A 180 6.73 3.75 -6.89
CA ALA A 180 6.97 2.60 -6.02
C ALA A 180 8.47 2.32 -5.90
N GLY A 181 8.86 1.58 -4.88
CA GLY A 181 10.23 1.17 -4.64
C GLY A 181 10.39 -0.32 -4.44
N ILE A 182 11.59 -0.84 -4.72
CA ILE A 182 12.03 -2.18 -4.39
C ILE A 182 13.34 -2.04 -3.61
N PHE A 183 13.34 -2.47 -2.35
CA PHE A 183 14.47 -2.40 -1.44
C PHE A 183 15.19 -3.74 -1.34
N ASP A 184 16.51 -3.76 -1.55
CA ASP A 184 17.34 -4.94 -1.29
C ASP A 184 17.53 -5.15 0.21
N ALA A 185 16.73 -6.03 0.76
CA ALA A 185 16.79 -6.46 2.15
C ALA A 185 17.49 -7.82 2.31
N THR A 186 18.23 -8.29 1.31
CA THR A 186 18.92 -9.57 1.34
C THR A 186 19.85 -9.65 2.56
N GLY A 187 19.63 -10.65 3.39
CA GLY A 187 20.38 -10.86 4.63
C GLY A 187 20.06 -9.90 5.78
N LYS A 188 19.12 -8.96 5.61
CA LYS A 188 18.69 -8.03 6.68
C LYS A 188 17.57 -8.60 7.55
N PHE A 189 16.92 -9.69 7.13
CA PHE A 189 15.83 -10.37 7.83
C PHE A 189 16.18 -11.83 8.13
N PRO A 190 15.55 -12.44 9.15
CA PRO A 190 15.64 -13.89 9.36
C PRO A 190 15.21 -14.67 8.11
N PRO A 191 15.84 -15.84 7.80
CA PRO A 191 15.61 -16.58 6.56
C PRO A 191 14.17 -17.02 6.30
N GLN A 192 13.35 -17.08 7.35
CA GLN A 192 11.93 -17.46 7.27
C GLN A 192 11.01 -16.30 6.88
N VAL A 193 11.50 -15.05 6.84
CA VAL A 193 10.71 -13.89 6.44
C VAL A 193 10.72 -13.81 4.91
N PRO A 194 9.57 -14.03 4.23
CA PRO A 194 9.50 -13.88 2.78
C PRO A 194 9.66 -12.42 2.38
N SER A 195 9.87 -12.16 1.10
CA SER A 195 9.71 -10.81 0.56
C SER A 195 8.25 -10.37 0.72
N PHE A 196 8.03 -9.07 0.90
CA PHE A 196 6.68 -8.53 1.12
C PHE A 196 6.54 -7.11 0.59
N TRP A 197 5.36 -6.83 0.05
CA TRP A 197 4.91 -5.47 -0.23
C TRP A 197 4.41 -4.81 1.05
N GLN A 198 4.71 -3.53 1.19
CA GLN A 198 4.16 -2.66 2.23
C GLN A 198 3.73 -1.33 1.64
N SER A 199 2.66 -0.77 2.21
CA SER A 199 2.23 0.59 1.91
C SER A 199 2.53 1.47 3.11
N PHE A 200 3.14 2.63 2.86
CA PHE A 200 3.40 3.63 3.90
C PHE A 200 2.18 4.53 3.98
N LEU A 201 1.65 4.69 5.18
CA LEU A 201 0.48 5.55 5.43
C LEU A 201 0.93 6.90 5.97
N GLY A 202 0.46 7.96 5.33
CA GLY A 202 0.80 9.32 5.69
C GLY A 202 0.17 9.74 7.01
N VAL A 203 0.92 10.47 7.83
CA VAL A 203 0.44 11.15 9.02
C VAL A 203 1.03 12.55 9.09
N ALA A 204 0.35 13.50 9.72
CA ALA A 204 0.87 14.86 9.86
C ALA A 204 1.98 14.98 10.93
N ASP A 205 2.00 14.07 11.90
CA ASP A 205 2.98 14.01 13.01
C ASP A 205 3.13 12.56 13.44
N VAL A 206 4.29 11.97 13.14
CA VAL A 206 4.59 10.57 13.45
C VAL A 206 4.67 10.34 14.96
N ALA A 207 5.19 11.28 15.74
CA ALA A 207 5.32 11.11 17.19
C ALA A 207 3.94 11.10 17.87
N ALA A 208 3.03 11.99 17.45
CA ALA A 208 1.65 12.01 17.93
C ALA A 208 0.90 10.74 17.52
N ALA A 209 1.05 10.29 16.26
CA ALA A 209 0.43 9.05 15.80
C ALA A 209 0.91 7.82 16.58
N VAL A 210 2.20 7.72 16.86
CA VAL A 210 2.79 6.63 17.67
C VAL A 210 2.25 6.62 19.10
N ALA A 211 2.05 7.79 19.71
CA ALA A 211 1.42 7.86 21.04
C ALA A 211 -0.01 7.31 20.99
N GLN A 212 -0.79 7.69 19.99
CA GLN A 212 -2.16 7.22 19.78
C GLN A 212 -2.23 5.71 19.48
N VAL A 213 -1.30 5.18 18.69
CA VAL A 213 -1.17 3.73 18.43
C VAL A 213 -1.12 2.94 19.74
N ARG A 214 -0.29 3.38 20.69
CA ARG A 214 -0.16 2.72 21.99
C ARG A 214 -1.44 2.81 22.83
N GLU A 215 -2.11 3.96 22.84
CA GLU A 215 -3.38 4.15 23.54
C GLU A 215 -4.49 3.23 23.01
N LEU A 216 -4.45 2.92 21.72
CA LEU A 216 -5.42 2.06 21.03
C LEU A 216 -5.07 0.57 21.07
N GLY A 217 -4.01 0.19 21.81
CA GLY A 217 -3.60 -1.20 22.00
C GLY A 217 -2.80 -1.77 20.83
N GLY A 218 -2.22 -0.93 19.98
CA GLY A 218 -1.15 -1.28 19.05
C GLY A 218 0.21 -1.29 19.74
N ASP A 219 1.25 -1.64 18.99
CA ASP A 219 2.64 -1.68 19.45
C ASP A 219 3.57 -0.99 18.44
N VAL A 220 4.81 -0.75 18.84
CA VAL A 220 5.80 -0.03 18.03
C VAL A 220 7.02 -0.93 17.83
N ILE A 221 7.22 -1.37 16.58
CA ILE A 221 8.40 -2.16 16.20
C ILE A 221 9.64 -1.28 16.12
N ARG A 222 9.47 -0.07 15.53
CA ARG A 222 10.54 0.91 15.41
C ARG A 222 10.01 2.30 15.75
N GLU A 223 10.60 2.89 16.78
CA GLU A 223 10.32 4.27 17.20
C GLU A 223 10.54 5.26 16.06
N PRO A 224 9.98 6.47 16.14
CA PRO A 224 10.20 7.50 15.13
C PRO A 224 11.68 7.68 14.80
N PHE A 225 12.00 7.62 13.52
CA PHE A 225 13.36 7.76 13.00
C PHE A 225 13.36 8.59 11.72
N ASP A 226 14.43 9.33 11.51
CA ASP A 226 14.64 10.04 10.26
C ASP A 226 15.11 9.08 9.18
N SER A 227 14.47 9.16 8.02
CA SER A 227 14.84 8.48 6.79
C SER A 227 15.21 9.51 5.73
N GLY A 228 15.76 9.07 4.59
CA GLY A 228 15.97 9.96 3.44
C GLY A 228 14.68 10.53 2.84
N PHE A 229 13.52 10.03 3.27
CA PHE A 229 12.18 10.40 2.79
C PHE A 229 11.30 11.07 3.86
N GLY A 230 11.88 11.45 5.00
CA GLY A 230 11.16 12.06 6.12
C GLY A 230 11.15 11.19 7.38
N THR A 231 10.43 11.64 8.41
CA THR A 231 10.26 10.91 9.67
C THR A 231 9.30 9.75 9.48
N MET A 232 9.68 8.56 9.95
CA MET A 232 8.90 7.33 9.85
C MET A 232 8.84 6.60 11.18
N ALA A 233 7.84 5.74 11.34
CA ALA A 233 7.77 4.74 12.41
C ALA A 233 7.19 3.44 11.87
N ILE A 234 7.61 2.29 12.42
CA ILE A 234 7.02 0.99 12.08
C ILE A 234 6.20 0.54 13.29
N ILE A 235 4.92 0.36 13.08
CA ILE A 235 3.96 0.01 14.12
C ILE A 235 3.28 -1.33 13.82
N VAL A 236 2.65 -1.88 14.85
CA VAL A 236 1.70 -2.99 14.76
C VAL A 236 0.35 -2.44 15.19
N ASP A 237 -0.68 -2.65 14.42
CA ASP A 237 -2.02 -2.24 14.79
C ASP A 237 -2.59 -3.10 15.93
N SER A 238 -3.78 -2.76 16.38
CA SER A 238 -4.41 -3.46 17.50
C SER A 238 -4.78 -4.93 17.24
N THR A 239 -4.68 -5.41 15.99
CA THR A 239 -4.98 -6.79 15.59
C THR A 239 -3.74 -7.57 15.16
N GLY A 240 -2.59 -6.91 15.06
CA GLY A 240 -1.31 -7.54 14.76
C GLY A 240 -0.77 -7.26 13.36
N ALA A 241 -1.44 -6.43 12.56
CA ALA A 241 -0.93 -6.05 11.24
C ALA A 241 0.18 -4.98 11.36
N THR A 242 1.27 -5.20 10.65
CA THR A 242 2.39 -4.24 10.58
C THR A 242 2.13 -3.21 9.51
N VAL A 243 2.43 -1.94 9.81
CA VAL A 243 2.36 -0.83 8.86
C VAL A 243 3.45 0.21 9.17
N THR A 244 3.95 0.88 8.13
CA THR A 244 4.86 2.01 8.27
C THR A 244 4.06 3.31 8.19
N LEU A 245 4.21 4.15 9.21
CA LEU A 245 3.73 5.54 9.21
C LEU A 245 4.82 6.45 8.69
N CYS A 246 4.46 7.39 7.82
CA CYS A 246 5.39 8.36 7.23
C CYS A 246 4.84 9.78 7.44
N GLU A 247 5.67 10.67 7.96
CA GLU A 247 5.29 12.07 8.12
C GLU A 247 5.25 12.78 6.77
N VAL A 248 4.11 13.36 6.45
CA VAL A 248 3.91 14.13 5.23
C VAL A 248 3.22 15.45 5.55
N ALA A 249 3.59 16.49 4.80
CA ALA A 249 2.97 17.79 5.00
C ALA A 249 1.46 17.75 4.69
N PRO A 250 0.63 18.46 5.46
CA PRO A 250 -0.77 18.62 5.09
C PRO A 250 -0.87 19.39 3.76
N PRO A 251 -1.96 19.19 3.00
CA PRO A 251 -2.18 19.90 1.75
C PRO A 251 -2.21 21.41 1.99
N VAL A 252 -1.59 22.15 1.07
CA VAL A 252 -1.65 23.62 1.08
C VAL A 252 -3.08 24.04 0.74
N PRO A 253 -3.75 24.89 1.55
CA PRO A 253 -5.08 25.39 1.23
C PRO A 253 -5.11 26.08 -0.13
N GLU A 254 -6.16 25.85 -0.94
CA GLU A 254 -6.28 26.47 -2.28
C GLU A 254 -6.24 28.01 -2.25
N GLU A 255 -6.62 28.62 -1.13
CA GLU A 255 -6.56 30.07 -0.94
C GLU A 255 -5.13 30.64 -0.99
N GLU A 256 -4.12 29.88 -0.53
CA GLU A 256 -2.72 30.32 -0.57
C GLU A 256 -2.09 30.18 -1.96
N LEU A 257 -2.64 29.32 -2.82
CA LEU A 257 -2.16 29.14 -4.20
C LEU A 257 -2.64 30.29 -5.11
N SER A 258 -3.76 30.96 -4.78
CA SER A 258 -4.31 32.04 -5.59
C SER A 258 -3.65 33.41 -5.35
N GLU A 259 -2.92 33.59 -4.25
CA GLU A 259 -2.25 34.87 -3.94
C GLU A 259 -0.86 35.02 -4.59
N SER A 260 -0.21 33.94 -5.01
CA SER A 260 1.13 33.97 -5.61
C SER A 260 1.14 34.41 -7.08
N ASP A 261 0.02 34.34 -7.80
CA ASP A 261 -0.09 34.71 -9.22
C ASP A 261 -0.52 36.16 -9.46
N SER A 262 -0.67 36.99 -8.40
CA SER A 262 -1.12 38.38 -8.52
C SER A 262 0.00 39.45 -8.48
N ILE A 263 1.28 39.05 -8.64
CA ILE A 263 2.40 39.97 -8.73
C ILE A 263 3.18 39.72 -10.03
N LEU A 264 2.66 40.21 -11.14
CA LEU A 264 3.43 40.67 -12.32
C LEU A 264 2.68 41.83 -13.02
#